data_8451b35881a7a317ed803e9e71fe889c
#
_entry.id   8451b35881a7a317ed803e9e71fe889c
#
_cell.length_a   1.000
_cell.length_b   1.000
_cell.length_c   1.000
_cell.angle_alpha   90.00
_cell.angle_beta   90.00
_cell.angle_gamma   90.00
#
_symmetry.space_group_name_H-M   'P 1'
#
loop_
_entity.id
_entity.type
_entity.pdbx_description
1 polymer ?
#
loop_
_entity_poly.entity_id
_entity_poly.type
_entity_poly.pdbx_seq_one_letter_code
_entity_poly.pdbx_strand_id
1 'polypeptide(L)'
;DHKGQVMADFVVLKEDNEFFIIIQKDFISIFTGELEIFAKFGSVSFDVCDHKIIGEINKKGDSDNFYYSNDEFELNLHLKKLNYKNKNSINLDMWNAANKILGILHLNKSDSGKFRPLEINFDKQRVSFEKGCFRGQEIVARMKYLGIDRRKFCTFIVQNFLLSIPKYF
;
A
#
# COMPACT_ATOMS: atom_id res chain seq x y z
N ASP A 1 -13.02 -5.31 3.07
CA ASP A 1 -14.39 -5.50 3.57
C ASP A 1 -14.93 -6.89 3.16
N HIS A 2 -16.19 -7.19 3.48
CA HIS A 2 -16.84 -8.46 3.14
C HIS A 2 -17.06 -8.67 1.63
N LYS A 3 -16.99 -7.62 0.83
CA LYS A 3 -17.05 -7.69 -0.65
C LYS A 3 -15.67 -7.87 -1.28
N GLY A 4 -14.63 -8.08 -0.48
CA GLY A 4 -13.26 -8.18 -0.92
C GLY A 4 -12.67 -6.87 -1.43
N GLN A 5 -13.25 -5.72 -1.06
CA GLN A 5 -12.77 -4.40 -1.45
C GLN A 5 -11.72 -3.88 -0.46
N VAL A 6 -10.74 -3.16 -0.96
CA VAL A 6 -9.68 -2.55 -0.16
C VAL A 6 -10.23 -1.32 0.55
N MET A 7 -10.16 -1.30 1.88
CA MET A 7 -10.61 -0.19 2.70
C MET A 7 -9.50 0.80 3.00
N ALA A 8 -8.31 0.30 3.26
CA ALA A 8 -7.11 1.09 3.51
C ALA A 8 -5.88 0.29 3.09
N ASP A 9 -4.78 0.98 2.82
CA ASP A 9 -3.47 0.42 2.56
C ASP A 9 -2.49 0.96 3.61
N PHE A 10 -1.67 0.08 4.16
CA PHE A 10 -0.71 0.42 5.21
C PHE A 10 0.47 -0.55 5.21
N VAL A 11 1.56 -0.12 5.80
CA VAL A 11 2.74 -0.96 6.04
C VAL A 11 2.91 -1.17 7.53
N VAL A 12 3.20 -2.40 7.92
CA VAL A 12 3.51 -2.76 9.30
C VAL A 12 5.01 -2.97 9.42
N LEU A 13 5.64 -2.24 10.31
CA LEU A 13 7.03 -2.46 10.71
C LEU A 13 7.04 -3.05 12.10
N LYS A 14 7.89 -4.04 12.32
CA LYS A 14 8.17 -4.60 13.63
C LYS A 14 9.55 -4.15 14.06
N GLU A 15 9.64 -3.43 15.17
CA GLU A 15 10.89 -3.07 15.84
C GLU A 15 10.85 -3.61 17.26
N ASP A 16 11.76 -4.49 17.59
CA ASP A 16 11.81 -5.20 18.88
C ASP A 16 10.47 -5.88 19.22
N ASN A 17 9.78 -5.39 20.26
CA ASN A 17 8.47 -5.89 20.71
C ASN A 17 7.29 -4.99 20.31
N GLU A 18 7.54 -3.97 19.50
CA GLU A 18 6.54 -3.00 19.08
C GLU A 18 6.20 -3.15 17.60
N PHE A 19 4.96 -2.83 17.25
CA PHE A 19 4.50 -2.78 15.87
C PHE A 19 4.13 -1.36 15.50
N PHE A 20 4.73 -0.84 14.43
CA PHE A 20 4.44 0.47 13.87
C PHE A 20 3.62 0.32 12.60
N ILE A 21 2.55 1.09 12.50
CA ILE A 21 1.67 1.11 11.33
C ILE A 21 1.87 2.42 10.60
N ILE A 22 2.44 2.33 9.39
CA ILE A 22 2.59 3.47 8.48
C ILE A 22 1.36 3.53 7.60
N ILE A 23 0.54 4.54 7.80
CA ILE A 23 -0.73 4.73 7.11
C ILE A 23 -0.94 6.21 6.78
N GLN A 24 -1.61 6.51 5.67
CA GLN A 24 -1.99 7.89 5.37
C GLN A 24 -2.99 8.41 6.41
N LYS A 25 -2.82 9.64 6.84
CA LYS A 25 -3.61 10.27 7.91
C LYS A 25 -5.13 10.13 7.71
N ASP A 26 -5.59 10.28 6.48
CA ASP A 26 -7.01 10.23 6.15
C ASP A 26 -7.65 8.84 6.31
N PHE A 27 -6.82 7.79 6.38
CA PHE A 27 -7.28 6.42 6.59
C PHE A 27 -7.27 5.98 8.06
N ILE A 28 -6.69 6.74 8.98
CA ILE A 28 -6.57 6.34 10.39
C ILE A 28 -7.94 5.99 10.98
N SER A 29 -8.95 6.84 10.78
CA SER A 29 -10.30 6.61 11.30
C SER A 29 -10.97 5.37 10.72
N ILE A 30 -10.75 5.09 9.43
CA ILE A 30 -11.28 3.88 8.76
C ILE A 30 -10.58 2.65 9.33
N PHE A 31 -9.24 2.70 9.43
CA PHE A 31 -8.43 1.60 9.94
C PHE A 31 -8.78 1.26 11.39
N THR A 32 -8.79 2.25 12.28
CA THR A 32 -9.09 2.02 13.69
C THR A 32 -10.53 1.55 13.90
N GLY A 33 -11.51 2.12 13.17
CA GLY A 33 -12.90 1.72 13.26
C GLY A 33 -13.15 0.27 12.81
N GLU A 34 -12.48 -0.19 11.74
CA GLU A 34 -12.58 -1.58 11.26
C GLU A 34 -11.93 -2.59 12.22
N LEU A 35 -10.96 -2.16 13.02
CA LEU A 35 -10.21 -3.02 13.93
C LEU A 35 -10.61 -2.89 15.41
N GLU A 36 -11.43 -1.92 15.76
CA GLU A 36 -11.77 -1.59 17.15
C GLU A 36 -12.27 -2.81 17.95
N ILE A 37 -13.13 -3.61 17.36
CA ILE A 37 -13.68 -4.81 18.04
C ILE A 37 -12.55 -5.80 18.32
N PHE A 38 -11.70 -6.05 17.35
CA PHE A 38 -10.59 -7.00 17.49
C PHE A 38 -9.52 -6.49 18.46
N ALA A 39 -9.24 -5.19 18.44
CA ALA A 39 -8.32 -4.55 19.36
C ALA A 39 -8.79 -4.70 20.81
N LYS A 40 -10.08 -4.48 21.09
CA LYS A 40 -10.68 -4.70 22.41
C LYS A 40 -10.53 -6.13 22.89
N PHE A 41 -10.79 -7.13 22.03
CA PHE A 41 -10.59 -8.54 22.38
C PHE A 41 -9.13 -8.91 22.61
N GLY A 42 -8.21 -8.31 21.86
CA GLY A 42 -6.77 -8.56 21.96
C GLY A 42 -6.06 -7.71 23.02
N SER A 43 -6.77 -6.84 23.75
CA SER A 43 -6.18 -5.86 24.67
C SER A 43 -5.08 -5.00 24.00
N VAL A 44 -5.32 -4.61 22.75
CA VAL A 44 -4.42 -3.77 21.94
C VAL A 44 -4.98 -2.36 21.89
N SER A 45 -4.10 -1.36 22.04
CA SER A 45 -4.39 0.06 21.80
C SER A 45 -3.65 0.58 20.59
N PHE A 46 -4.19 1.64 19.97
CA PHE A 46 -3.52 2.36 18.88
C PHE A 46 -3.17 3.76 19.37
N ASP A 47 -1.89 4.08 19.35
CA ASP A 47 -1.37 5.38 19.74
C ASP A 47 -0.67 6.05 18.56
N VAL A 48 -0.85 7.35 18.41
CA VAL A 48 -0.12 8.12 17.38
C VAL A 48 1.27 8.42 17.92
N CYS A 49 2.29 8.02 17.18
CA CYS A 49 3.68 8.26 17.57
C CYS A 49 4.34 9.33 16.69
N ASP A 50 5.27 10.08 17.31
CA ASP A 50 6.03 11.15 16.67
C ASP A 50 7.32 10.60 16.02
N HIS A 51 7.18 9.94 14.88
CA HIS A 51 8.31 9.48 14.08
C HIS A 51 8.28 10.10 12.69
N LYS A 52 9.46 10.29 12.13
CA LYS A 52 9.64 10.66 10.73
C LYS A 52 9.74 9.39 9.89
N ILE A 53 8.96 9.33 8.83
CA ILE A 53 9.01 8.24 7.86
C ILE A 53 9.95 8.65 6.73
N ILE A 54 10.94 7.82 6.45
CA ILE A 54 11.88 7.97 5.34
C ILE A 54 11.64 6.83 4.37
N GLY A 55 11.29 7.18 3.12
CA GLY A 55 11.23 6.23 2.02
C GLY A 55 12.56 6.20 1.26
N GLU A 56 13.01 5.03 0.89
CA GLU A 56 14.21 4.83 0.07
C GLU A 56 13.89 3.97 -1.14
N ILE A 57 14.51 4.29 -2.27
CA ILE A 57 14.47 3.49 -3.49
C ILE A 57 15.88 2.99 -3.75
N ASN A 58 16.06 1.69 -3.69
CA ASN A 58 17.33 1.03 -3.88
C ASN A 58 17.28 0.14 -5.13
N LYS A 59 18.44 -0.25 -5.65
CA LYS A 59 18.51 -1.33 -6.64
C LYS A 59 18.16 -2.65 -5.99
N LYS A 60 17.60 -3.57 -6.75
CA LYS A 60 17.25 -4.90 -6.27
C LYS A 60 18.48 -5.64 -5.72
N GLY A 61 18.35 -6.18 -4.53
CA GLY A 61 19.40 -6.92 -3.82
C GLY A 61 20.29 -6.06 -2.92
N ASP A 62 20.04 -4.74 -2.85
CA ASP A 62 20.79 -3.84 -1.97
C ASP A 62 20.21 -3.79 -0.55
N SER A 63 19.04 -4.40 -0.31
CA SER A 63 18.39 -4.40 0.99
C SER A 63 17.69 -5.72 1.30
N ASP A 64 17.79 -6.15 2.56
CA ASP A 64 17.10 -7.36 3.05
C ASP A 64 15.65 -7.10 3.49
N ASN A 65 15.28 -5.84 3.67
CA ASN A 65 13.96 -5.41 4.16
C ASN A 65 13.32 -4.41 3.21
N PHE A 66 12.36 -4.86 2.43
CA PHE A 66 11.60 -4.00 1.53
C PHE A 66 10.09 -4.24 1.69
N TYR A 67 9.28 -3.21 1.48
CA TYR A 67 7.83 -3.34 1.43
C TYR A 67 7.29 -3.52 0.01
N TYR A 68 8.12 -3.24 -1.01
CA TYR A 68 7.83 -3.42 -2.42
C TYR A 68 9.10 -3.75 -3.18
N SER A 69 9.05 -4.69 -4.11
CA SER A 69 10.13 -4.91 -5.08
C SER A 69 9.57 -5.25 -6.46
N ASN A 70 10.31 -4.91 -7.49
CA ASN A 70 10.13 -5.37 -8.86
C ASN A 70 11.44 -5.99 -9.38
N ASP A 71 11.60 -6.09 -10.70
CA ASP A 71 12.80 -6.71 -11.29
C ASP A 71 14.07 -5.85 -11.11
N GLU A 72 13.93 -4.53 -10.89
CA GLU A 72 15.04 -3.58 -10.88
C GLU A 72 15.23 -2.89 -9.53
N PHE A 73 14.14 -2.61 -8.79
CA PHE A 73 14.14 -1.75 -7.61
C PHE A 73 13.43 -2.36 -6.42
N GLU A 74 13.85 -1.90 -5.24
CA GLU A 74 13.28 -2.19 -3.94
C GLU A 74 12.96 -0.89 -3.22
N LEU A 75 11.77 -0.83 -2.59
CA LEU A 75 11.35 0.32 -1.81
C LEU A 75 11.30 -0.05 -0.34
N ASN A 76 11.97 0.77 0.47
CA ASN A 76 12.03 0.61 1.91
C ASN A 76 11.38 1.78 2.61
N LEU A 77 10.85 1.54 3.81
CA LEU A 77 10.38 2.55 4.73
C LEU A 77 11.09 2.39 6.06
N HIS A 78 11.59 3.49 6.59
CA HIS A 78 12.30 3.53 7.86
C HIS A 78 11.66 4.54 8.80
N LEU A 79 11.58 4.19 10.07
CA LEU A 79 11.23 5.12 11.14
C LEU A 79 12.50 5.80 11.64
N LYS A 80 12.45 7.11 11.78
CA LYS A 80 13.54 7.92 12.31
C LYS A 80 12.99 8.92 13.33
N LYS A 81 13.84 9.33 14.27
CA LYS A 81 13.48 10.41 15.20
C LYS A 81 13.22 11.70 14.44
N LEU A 82 12.37 12.58 14.97
CA LEU A 82 11.97 13.83 14.32
C LEU A 82 13.15 14.75 13.92
N ASN A 83 14.25 14.70 14.67
CA ASN A 83 15.43 15.50 14.41
C ASN A 83 16.34 14.96 13.27
N TYR A 84 16.00 13.81 12.70
CA TYR A 84 16.78 13.24 11.60
C TYR A 84 16.74 14.16 10.36
N LYS A 85 17.93 14.47 9.84
CA LYS A 85 18.12 15.27 8.60
C LYS A 85 18.78 14.40 7.56
N ASN A 86 18.17 14.29 6.39
CA ASN A 86 18.78 13.67 5.21
C ASN A 86 19.25 14.78 4.26
N LYS A 87 20.51 14.69 3.77
CA LYS A 87 21.08 15.66 2.84
C LYS A 87 20.65 15.43 1.39
N ASN A 88 20.31 14.17 1.05
CA ASN A 88 19.99 13.74 -0.32
C ASN A 88 18.55 13.25 -0.39
N SER A 89 17.58 14.13 -0.10
CA SER A 89 16.17 13.77 -0.16
C SER A 89 15.50 14.38 -1.38
N ILE A 90 14.64 13.62 -2.01
CA ILE A 90 13.65 14.10 -2.97
C ILE A 90 12.39 14.58 -2.21
N ASN A 91 11.61 15.45 -2.82
CA ASN A 91 10.34 15.88 -2.23
C ASN A 91 9.26 14.79 -2.38
N LEU A 92 8.13 14.99 -1.70
CA LEU A 92 7.03 14.02 -1.69
C LEU A 92 6.42 13.81 -3.08
N ASP A 93 6.36 14.86 -3.92
CA ASP A 93 5.81 14.72 -5.28
C ASP A 93 6.69 13.85 -6.17
N MET A 94 8.01 13.98 -6.06
CA MET A 94 8.96 13.12 -6.75
C MET A 94 8.87 11.68 -6.25
N TRP A 95 8.72 11.48 -4.94
CA TRP A 95 8.49 10.16 -4.35
C TRP A 95 7.20 9.52 -4.89
N ASN A 96 6.10 10.27 -4.90
CA ASN A 96 4.82 9.80 -5.43
C ASN A 96 4.89 9.51 -6.94
N ALA A 97 5.61 10.31 -7.70
CA ALA A 97 5.84 10.06 -9.12
C ALA A 97 6.63 8.77 -9.34
N ALA A 98 7.72 8.55 -8.58
CA ALA A 98 8.50 7.34 -8.64
C ALA A 98 7.66 6.09 -8.32
N ASN A 99 6.83 6.14 -7.27
CA ASN A 99 5.92 5.05 -6.93
C ASN A 99 4.94 4.74 -8.07
N LYS A 100 4.38 5.75 -8.74
CA LYS A 100 3.49 5.56 -9.90
C LYS A 100 4.22 4.90 -11.07
N ILE A 101 5.46 5.30 -11.36
CA ILE A 101 6.30 4.68 -12.39
C ILE A 101 6.54 3.20 -12.07
N LEU A 102 6.74 2.87 -10.80
CA LEU A 102 6.90 1.49 -10.32
C LEU A 102 5.58 0.70 -10.30
N GLY A 103 4.46 1.32 -10.69
CA GLY A 103 3.15 0.67 -10.72
C GLY A 103 2.47 0.57 -9.36
N ILE A 104 2.92 1.34 -8.38
CA ILE A 104 2.32 1.38 -7.05
C ILE A 104 1.21 2.43 -7.03
N LEU A 105 0.00 1.97 -6.75
CA LEU A 105 -1.13 2.86 -6.50
C LEU A 105 -1.17 3.25 -5.03
N HIS A 106 -1.20 4.54 -4.76
CA HIS A 106 -1.57 5.08 -3.46
C HIS A 106 -3.05 5.44 -3.47
N LEU A 107 -3.82 4.80 -2.61
CA LEU A 107 -5.25 5.08 -2.46
C LEU A 107 -5.45 6.44 -1.80
N ASN A 108 -6.46 7.16 -2.27
CA ASN A 108 -7.03 8.30 -1.55
C ASN A 108 -8.21 7.82 -0.69
N LYS A 109 -8.61 8.61 0.29
CA LYS A 109 -9.77 8.29 1.13
C LYS A 109 -11.04 8.03 0.30
N SER A 110 -11.22 8.77 -0.79
CA SER A 110 -12.34 8.59 -1.72
C SER A 110 -12.33 7.25 -2.45
N ASP A 111 -11.21 6.53 -2.46
CA ASP A 111 -11.04 5.23 -3.11
C ASP A 111 -11.34 4.05 -2.19
N SER A 112 -11.50 4.32 -0.89
CA SER A 112 -11.87 3.31 0.11
C SER A 112 -13.14 2.56 -0.30
N GLY A 113 -13.09 1.25 -0.31
CA GLY A 113 -14.21 0.40 -0.66
C GLY A 113 -14.60 0.39 -2.14
N LYS A 114 -13.81 0.95 -3.06
CA LYS A 114 -14.13 1.01 -4.49
C LYS A 114 -13.46 -0.08 -5.33
N PHE A 115 -12.29 -0.53 -4.93
CA PHE A 115 -11.47 -1.43 -5.71
C PHE A 115 -11.20 -2.73 -4.97
N ARG A 116 -11.08 -3.82 -5.72
CA ARG A 116 -10.57 -5.08 -5.22
C ARG A 116 -9.07 -5.16 -5.44
N PRO A 117 -8.32 -5.96 -4.65
CA PRO A 117 -6.86 -6.00 -4.72
C PRO A 117 -6.31 -6.28 -6.12
N LEU A 118 -6.92 -7.20 -6.86
CA LEU A 118 -6.46 -7.56 -8.21
C LEU A 118 -6.69 -6.45 -9.24
N GLU A 119 -7.73 -5.64 -9.07
CA GLU A 119 -8.02 -4.52 -9.97
C GLU A 119 -6.94 -3.43 -9.92
N ILE A 120 -6.20 -3.36 -8.81
CA ILE A 120 -5.17 -2.34 -8.54
C ILE A 120 -3.78 -2.94 -8.32
N ASN A 121 -3.54 -4.15 -8.81
CA ASN A 121 -2.28 -4.89 -8.75
C ASN A 121 -1.75 -5.20 -7.34
N PHE A 122 -2.59 -5.11 -6.31
CA PHE A 122 -2.20 -5.43 -4.93
C PHE A 122 -1.98 -6.93 -4.71
N ASP A 123 -2.49 -7.78 -5.59
CA ASP A 123 -2.29 -9.22 -5.56
C ASP A 123 -0.81 -9.62 -5.71
N LYS A 124 0.01 -8.75 -6.27
CA LYS A 124 1.44 -9.05 -6.48
C LYS A 124 2.26 -8.96 -5.20
N GLN A 125 1.91 -8.03 -4.28
CA GLN A 125 2.75 -7.76 -3.12
C GLN A 125 2.00 -7.40 -1.82
N ARG A 126 0.67 -7.20 -1.90
CA ARG A 126 -0.15 -6.75 -0.77
C ARG A 126 -1.11 -7.82 -0.25
N VAL A 127 -1.34 -8.87 -1.01
CA VAL A 127 -2.25 -9.95 -0.65
C VAL A 127 -1.48 -11.26 -0.64
N SER A 128 -1.46 -11.94 0.50
CA SER A 128 -1.01 -13.33 0.58
C SER A 128 -2.19 -14.25 0.36
N PHE A 129 -2.07 -15.19 -0.57
CA PHE A 129 -3.05 -16.25 -0.81
C PHE A 129 -2.78 -17.51 0.03
N GLU A 130 -1.64 -17.55 0.70
CA GLU A 130 -1.20 -18.66 1.57
C GLU A 130 -1.52 -18.44 3.04
N LYS A 131 -1.92 -17.22 3.42
CA LYS A 131 -2.30 -16.91 4.80
C LYS A 131 -3.67 -17.48 5.15
N GLY A 132 -3.96 -17.55 6.45
CA GLY A 132 -5.28 -17.94 6.97
C GLY A 132 -6.44 -17.07 6.46
N CYS A 133 -7.66 -17.47 6.77
CA CYS A 133 -8.88 -16.81 6.31
C CYS A 133 -8.94 -15.34 6.67
N PHE A 134 -9.48 -14.53 5.76
CA PHE A 134 -9.75 -13.12 5.97
C PHE A 134 -11.09 -12.70 5.35
N ARG A 135 -11.65 -11.62 5.85
CA ARG A 135 -12.95 -11.10 5.41
C ARG A 135 -12.93 -10.72 3.92
N GLY A 136 -13.82 -11.30 3.12
CA GLY A 136 -13.87 -11.10 1.66
C GLY A 136 -12.94 -12.00 0.84
N GLN A 137 -12.23 -12.92 1.48
CA GLN A 137 -11.29 -13.86 0.83
C GLN A 137 -11.92 -14.61 -0.35
N GLU A 138 -13.15 -15.09 -0.20
CA GLU A 138 -13.79 -15.88 -1.25
C GLU A 138 -13.87 -15.11 -2.58
N ILE A 139 -14.24 -13.84 -2.53
CA ILE A 139 -14.35 -12.98 -3.73
C ILE A 139 -12.98 -12.74 -4.33
N VAL A 140 -11.97 -12.44 -3.50
CA VAL A 140 -10.59 -12.22 -3.95
C VAL A 140 -10.01 -13.49 -4.57
N ALA A 141 -10.25 -14.65 -3.96
CA ALA A 141 -9.80 -15.93 -4.49
C ALA A 141 -10.48 -16.29 -5.82
N ARG A 142 -11.80 -16.08 -5.94
CA ARG A 142 -12.51 -16.26 -7.21
C ARG A 142 -11.93 -15.41 -8.34
N MET A 143 -11.62 -14.15 -8.08
CA MET A 143 -10.97 -13.28 -9.06
C MET A 143 -9.62 -13.84 -9.48
N LYS A 144 -8.80 -14.30 -8.52
CA LYS A 144 -7.47 -14.86 -8.78
C LYS A 144 -7.51 -16.12 -9.62
N TYR A 145 -8.34 -17.09 -9.22
CA TYR A 145 -8.32 -18.44 -9.79
C TYR A 145 -9.29 -18.63 -10.97
N LEU A 146 -10.36 -17.86 -11.05
CA LEU A 146 -11.32 -17.95 -12.15
C LEU A 146 -11.09 -16.88 -13.23
N GLY A 147 -10.11 -15.98 -13.04
CA GLY A 147 -9.73 -14.98 -14.04
C GLY A 147 -10.82 -13.93 -14.35
N ILE A 148 -11.76 -13.70 -13.43
CA ILE A 148 -12.85 -12.72 -13.60
C ILE A 148 -12.32 -11.35 -13.18
N ASP A 149 -11.40 -10.81 -13.97
CA ASP A 149 -10.82 -9.49 -13.71
C ASP A 149 -11.17 -8.56 -14.89
N ARG A 150 -12.07 -7.62 -14.65
CA ARG A 150 -12.60 -6.70 -15.68
C ARG A 150 -11.89 -5.36 -15.70
N ARG A 151 -11.05 -5.06 -14.69
CA ARG A 151 -10.37 -3.78 -14.52
C ARG A 151 -8.93 -4.03 -14.10
N LYS A 152 -8.01 -3.24 -14.67
CA LYS A 152 -6.59 -3.26 -14.32
C LYS A 152 -6.08 -1.85 -14.14
N PHE A 153 -5.33 -1.63 -13.08
CA PHE A 153 -4.56 -0.40 -12.91
C PHE A 153 -3.35 -0.44 -13.83
N CYS A 154 -3.18 0.64 -14.61
CA CYS A 154 -2.03 0.83 -15.49
C CYS A 154 -1.48 2.24 -15.31
N THR A 155 -0.16 2.38 -15.34
CA THR A 155 0.53 3.67 -15.34
C THR A 155 0.95 4.01 -16.77
N PHE A 156 0.64 5.23 -17.21
CA PHE A 156 1.06 5.77 -18.50
C PHE A 156 2.02 6.94 -18.27
N ILE A 157 3.13 6.94 -19.01
CA ILE A 157 4.05 8.09 -19.06
C ILE A 157 3.71 8.88 -20.33
N VAL A 158 3.32 10.15 -20.13
CA VAL A 158 2.92 11.03 -21.24
C VAL A 158 3.97 12.11 -21.42
N GLN A 159 4.59 12.16 -22.59
CA GLN A 159 5.60 13.15 -22.90
C GLN A 159 5.02 14.48 -23.42
N ASN A 160 3.77 14.51 -23.92
CA ASN A 160 3.09 15.70 -24.45
C ASN A 160 1.63 15.74 -23.96
N PHE A 161 1.10 16.96 -23.77
CA PHE A 161 -0.22 17.21 -23.15
C PHE A 161 -1.45 16.81 -23.99
N LEU A 162 -1.32 16.10 -25.08
CA LEU A 162 -2.45 15.64 -25.90
C LEU A 162 -2.64 14.11 -25.73
N LEU A 163 -3.55 13.75 -24.85
CA LEU A 163 -4.02 12.38 -24.68
C LEU A 163 -5.40 12.22 -25.34
N SER A 164 -5.48 11.46 -26.41
CA SER A 164 -6.73 10.80 -26.78
C SER A 164 -6.70 9.39 -26.19
N ILE A 165 -7.42 9.15 -25.13
CA ILE A 165 -7.61 7.79 -24.60
C ILE A 165 -8.75 7.16 -25.40
N PRO A 166 -8.54 6.01 -26.06
CA PRO A 166 -9.63 5.29 -26.71
C PRO A 166 -10.72 4.95 -25.68
N LYS A 167 -11.97 5.15 -26.04
CA LYS A 167 -13.12 4.91 -25.15
C LYS A 167 -13.39 3.45 -24.82
N TYR A 168 -12.57 2.50 -25.32
CA TYR A 168 -12.81 1.06 -25.18
C TYR A 168 -11.51 0.34 -24.81
N PHE A 169 -11.48 -0.18 -23.61
CA PHE A 169 -10.71 -1.35 -23.22
C PHE A 169 -11.67 -2.40 -22.66
#